data_3e754ea6afe6a7592573ae40fb905108
#
_entry.id   3e754ea6afe6a7592573ae40fb905108
#
_cell.length_a   1.000
_cell.length_b   1.000
_cell.length_c   1.000
_cell.angle_alpha   90.00
_cell.angle_beta   90.00
_cell.angle_gamma   90.00
#
_symmetry.space_group_name_H-M   'P 1'
#
loop_
_entity.id
_entity.type
_entity.pdbx_description
1 polymer ?
#
loop_
_entity_poly.entity_id
_entity_poly.type
_entity_poly.pdbx_seq_one_letter_code
_entity_poly.pdbx_strand_id
1 'polypeptide(L)'
;MTTKAKIKNWLEAEYNSLHLEHISEQKESELKDRFIRFYSTFDKRLKRIRRERISVSPIKNGGVRLSLVAWGKCYGQFYEV
;
A
#
# COMPACT_ATOMS: atom_id res chain seq x y z
N MET A 1 26.20 5.23 19.28
CA MET A 1 24.84 5.36 18.67
C MET A 1 24.01 6.34 19.49
N THR A 2 23.37 7.26 18.84
CA THR A 2 22.57 8.26 19.53
C THR A 2 21.21 7.69 19.93
N THR A 3 20.63 8.18 21.01
CA THR A 3 19.28 7.81 21.46
C THR A 3 18.24 8.06 20.37
N LYS A 4 18.43 9.13 19.62
CA LYS A 4 17.54 9.49 18.51
C LYS A 4 17.47 8.42 17.43
N ALA A 5 18.62 7.84 17.05
CA ALA A 5 18.67 6.77 16.06
C ALA A 5 17.99 5.50 16.55
N LYS A 6 18.14 5.16 17.82
CA LYS A 6 17.46 4.00 18.42
C LYS A 6 15.95 4.15 18.41
N ILE A 7 15.46 5.32 18.78
CA ILE A 7 14.01 5.60 18.79
C ILE A 7 13.43 5.50 17.38
N LYS A 8 14.11 6.08 16.40
CA LYS A 8 13.68 6.02 15.01
C LYS A 8 13.57 4.58 14.49
N ASN A 9 14.62 3.77 14.74
CA ASN A 9 14.62 2.37 14.30
C ASN A 9 13.53 1.57 14.99
N TRP A 10 13.31 1.80 16.28
CA TRP A 10 12.25 1.15 17.03
C TRP A 10 10.86 1.48 16.49
N LEU A 11 10.60 2.75 16.19
CA LEU A 11 9.31 3.19 15.62
C LEU A 11 9.07 2.60 14.24
N GLU A 12 10.09 2.54 13.40
CA GLU A 12 9.96 1.93 12.08
C GLU A 12 9.66 0.43 12.17
N ALA A 13 10.35 -0.28 13.05
CA ALA A 13 10.15 -1.70 13.27
C ALA A 13 8.76 -1.99 13.81
N GLU A 14 8.29 -1.21 14.77
CA GLU A 14 6.95 -1.36 15.33
C GLU A 14 5.87 -1.05 14.30
N TYR A 15 6.08 0.00 13.51
CA TYR A 15 5.15 0.38 12.46
C TYR A 15 5.01 -0.72 11.40
N ASN A 16 6.13 -1.27 10.96
CA ASN A 16 6.13 -2.37 10.00
C ASN A 16 5.48 -3.63 10.57
N SER A 17 5.71 -3.91 11.85
CA SER A 17 5.11 -5.03 12.55
C SER A 17 3.59 -4.88 12.62
N LEU A 18 3.10 -3.69 12.97
CA LEU A 18 1.67 -3.40 13.00
C LEU A 18 1.04 -3.55 11.61
N HIS A 19 1.73 -3.10 10.59
CA HIS A 19 1.28 -3.27 9.21
C HIS A 19 1.13 -4.75 8.85
N LEU A 20 2.12 -5.57 9.17
CA LEU A 20 2.09 -7.01 8.88
C LEU A 20 0.99 -7.73 9.68
N GLU A 21 0.71 -7.29 10.89
CA GLU A 21 -0.34 -7.88 11.73
C GLU A 21 -1.73 -7.54 11.26
N HIS A 22 -1.92 -6.34 10.69
CA HIS A 22 -3.26 -5.85 10.35
C HIS A 22 -3.71 -6.19 8.93
N ILE A 23 -2.79 -6.57 8.05
CA ILE A 23 -3.14 -6.85 6.66
C ILE A 23 -2.77 -8.30 6.32
N SER A 24 -3.80 -9.13 6.14
CA SER A 24 -3.64 -10.48 5.60
C SER A 24 -3.42 -10.41 4.09
N GLU A 25 -2.87 -11.47 3.52
CA GLU A 25 -2.70 -11.57 2.06
C GLU A 25 -4.04 -11.47 1.33
N GLN A 26 -5.08 -12.04 1.92
CA GLN A 26 -6.43 -11.96 1.36
C GLN A 26 -6.92 -10.52 1.32
N LYS A 27 -6.75 -9.78 2.40
CA LYS A 27 -7.15 -8.38 2.47
C LYS A 27 -6.37 -7.51 1.48
N GLU A 28 -5.08 -7.72 1.40
CA GLU A 28 -4.22 -7.03 0.43
C GLU A 28 -4.68 -7.30 -1.00
N SER A 29 -4.98 -8.55 -1.34
CA SER A 29 -5.50 -8.93 -2.65
C SER A 29 -6.83 -8.25 -2.96
N GLU A 30 -7.74 -8.21 -1.98
CA GLU A 30 -9.03 -7.53 -2.15
C GLU A 30 -8.86 -6.03 -2.41
N LEU A 31 -7.96 -5.38 -1.69
CA LEU A 31 -7.70 -3.96 -1.87
C LEU A 31 -7.07 -3.67 -3.24
N LYS A 32 -6.16 -4.51 -3.68
CA LYS A 32 -5.57 -4.40 -5.01
C LYS A 32 -6.62 -4.57 -6.12
N ASP A 33 -7.55 -5.50 -5.95
CA ASP A 33 -8.66 -5.67 -6.89
C ASP A 33 -9.55 -4.43 -6.94
N ARG A 34 -9.87 -3.86 -5.78
CA ARG A 34 -10.66 -2.62 -5.71
C ARG A 34 -9.94 -1.46 -6.38
N PHE A 35 -8.65 -1.34 -6.18
CA PHE A 35 -7.81 -0.32 -6.79
C PHE A 35 -7.83 -0.45 -8.33
N ILE A 36 -7.61 -1.63 -8.85
CA ILE A 36 -7.63 -1.89 -10.30
C ILE A 36 -9.02 -1.60 -10.86
N ARG A 37 -10.07 -2.04 -10.18
CA ARG A 37 -11.45 -1.84 -10.62
C ARG A 37 -11.81 -0.35 -10.67
N PHE A 38 -11.38 0.41 -9.67
CA PHE A 38 -11.62 1.84 -9.61
C PHE A 38 -10.92 2.56 -10.76
N TYR A 39 -9.62 2.37 -10.92
CA TYR A 39 -8.87 3.08 -11.94
C TYR A 39 -9.11 2.56 -13.36
N SER A 40 -9.57 1.33 -13.53
CA SER A 40 -9.90 0.81 -14.86
C SER A 40 -11.12 1.49 -15.48
N THR A 41 -11.92 2.19 -14.69
CA THR A 41 -12.99 3.03 -15.22
C THR A 41 -12.46 4.24 -15.97
N PHE A 42 -11.26 4.69 -15.64
CA PHE A 42 -10.59 5.81 -16.29
C PHE A 42 -9.60 5.36 -17.37
N ASP A 43 -8.97 4.21 -17.15
CA ASP A 43 -7.99 3.66 -18.08
C ASP A 43 -8.12 2.13 -18.16
N LYS A 44 -8.65 1.66 -19.28
CA LYS A 44 -8.88 0.22 -19.48
C LYS A 44 -7.61 -0.62 -19.46
N ARG A 45 -6.44 -0.02 -19.70
CA ARG A 45 -5.16 -0.75 -19.65
C ARG A 45 -4.88 -1.30 -18.26
N LEU A 46 -5.42 -0.68 -17.21
CA LEU A 46 -5.23 -1.11 -15.84
C LEU A 46 -5.82 -2.50 -15.54
N LYS A 47 -6.79 -2.96 -16.32
CA LYS A 47 -7.33 -4.33 -16.19
C LYS A 47 -6.28 -5.40 -16.42
N ARG A 48 -5.20 -5.08 -17.14
CA ARG A 48 -4.11 -6.02 -17.47
C ARG A 48 -2.91 -5.88 -16.56
N ILE A 49 -2.94 -4.94 -15.61
CA ILE A 49 -1.84 -4.74 -14.68
C ILE A 49 -1.77 -5.91 -13.70
N ARG A 50 -0.55 -6.40 -13.48
CA ARG A 50 -0.31 -7.41 -12.45
C ARG A 50 -0.42 -6.78 -11.08
N ARG A 51 -1.08 -7.47 -10.15
CA ARG A 51 -1.24 -7.00 -8.77
C ARG A 51 0.09 -6.75 -8.08
N GLU A 52 1.12 -7.51 -8.42
CA GLU A 52 2.46 -7.36 -7.85
C GLU A 52 3.08 -5.99 -8.12
N ARG A 53 2.65 -5.30 -9.17
CA ARG A 53 3.12 -3.96 -9.49
C ARG A 53 2.53 -2.89 -8.58
N ILE A 54 1.46 -3.19 -7.89
CA ILE A 54 0.82 -2.26 -6.96
C ILE A 54 1.56 -2.32 -5.64
N SER A 55 2.05 -1.18 -5.18
CA SER A 55 2.75 -1.06 -3.90
C SER A 55 1.73 -0.80 -2.80
N VAL A 56 1.91 -1.45 -1.66
CA VAL A 56 1.10 -1.24 -0.46
C VAL A 56 1.97 -0.58 0.59
N SER A 57 1.58 0.61 1.01
CA SER A 57 2.32 1.36 2.02
C SER A 57 1.43 1.64 3.22
N PRO A 58 1.87 1.33 4.44
CA PRO A 58 1.09 1.60 5.63
C PRO A 58 1.02 3.10 5.89
N ILE A 59 -0.08 3.55 6.52
CA ILE A 59 -0.24 4.92 6.96
C ILE A 59 -0.53 4.96 8.45
N LYS A 60 -0.23 6.09 9.09
CA LYS A 60 -0.26 6.23 10.56
C LYS A 60 -1.62 5.99 11.19
N ASN A 61 -2.69 6.13 10.43
CA ASN A 61 -4.06 6.04 10.95
C ASN A 61 -4.68 4.64 10.83
N GLY A 62 -3.86 3.62 10.66
CA GLY A 62 -4.33 2.23 10.58
C GLY A 62 -4.83 1.81 9.22
N GLY A 63 -4.68 2.66 8.21
CA GLY A 63 -5.02 2.32 6.84
C GLY A 63 -3.81 2.01 5.99
N VAL A 64 -4.02 1.88 4.70
CA VAL A 64 -2.96 1.67 3.72
C VAL A 64 -3.15 2.56 2.50
N ARG A 65 -2.04 2.86 1.86
CA ARG A 65 -2.05 3.51 0.56
C ARG A 65 -1.58 2.51 -0.48
N LEU A 66 -2.40 2.29 -1.49
CA LEU A 66 -2.00 1.54 -2.67
C LEU A 66 -1.53 2.52 -3.73
N SER A 67 -0.41 2.22 -4.38
CA SER A 67 0.14 3.07 -5.42
C SER A 67 0.68 2.24 -6.57
N LEU A 68 0.60 2.82 -7.76
CA LEU A 68 1.07 2.20 -8.99
C LEU A 68 1.66 3.29 -9.88
N VAL A 69 2.82 3.00 -10.45
CA VAL A 69 3.42 3.85 -11.47
C VAL A 69 3.44 3.06 -12.78
N ALA A 70 2.74 3.56 -13.78
CA ALA A 70 2.65 2.92 -15.08
C ALA A 70 2.43 3.97 -16.16
N TRP A 71 3.03 3.76 -17.33
CA TRP A 71 2.90 4.64 -18.49
C TRP A 71 3.18 6.11 -18.20
N GLY A 72 4.16 6.37 -17.32
CA GLY A 72 4.54 7.72 -16.91
C GLY A 72 3.54 8.41 -15.99
N LYS A 73 2.55 7.67 -15.45
CA LYS A 73 1.53 8.19 -14.54
C LYS A 73 1.63 7.53 -13.18
N CYS A 74 1.26 8.28 -12.14
CA CYS A 74 1.16 7.78 -10.78
C CYS A 74 -0.31 7.65 -10.39
N TYR A 75 -0.68 6.46 -9.93
CA TYR A 75 -2.02 6.18 -9.42
C TYR A 75 -1.90 5.90 -7.92
N GLY A 76 -2.80 6.44 -7.14
CA GLY A 76 -2.77 6.22 -5.69
C GLY A 76 -4.16 6.29 -5.10
N GLN A 77 -4.39 5.52 -4.04
CA GLN A 77 -5.65 5.51 -3.31
C GLN A 77 -5.42 5.08 -1.87
N PHE A 78 -6.15 5.69 -0.96
CA PHE A 78 -6.12 5.33 0.45
C PHE A 78 -7.28 4.40 0.78
N TYR A 79 -7.02 3.39 1.62
CA TYR A 79 -8.04 2.47 2.10
C TYR A 79 -7.92 2.32 3.60
N GLU A 80 -9.06 2.21 4.27
CA GLU A 80 -9.12 1.83 5.68
C GLU A 80 -9.07 0.30 5.80
N VAL A 81 -8.36 -0.16 6.80
CA VAL A 81 -8.20 -1.59 7.05
C VAL A 81 -8.89 -1.99 8.35
#